data_8f125c79c69f6737d404094df58488ca
#
_entry.id   8f125c79c69f6737d404094df58488ca
#
_cell.length_a   1.000
_cell.length_b   1.000
_cell.length_c   1.000
_cell.angle_alpha   90.00
_cell.angle_beta   90.00
_cell.angle_gamma   90.00
#
_symmetry.space_group_name_H-M   'P 1'
#
loop_
_entity.id
_entity.type
_entity.pdbx_description
1 polymer ?
#
loop_
_entity_poly.entity_id
_entity_poly.type
_entity_poly.pdbx_seq_one_letter_code
_entity_poly.pdbx_strand_id
1 'polypeptide(L)'
;MVQIHGIRRASADAKYRQMTGQPVKPLILKLCLPAVISNLVTTAYNLTDTFFIGQLGTAQSGAIGIAFSIMTVMQALGFFFGNGAGNSMSRELGKQNNDRASRLLAVGFAGAVISGLVIAAIGLLTLRPLVVMLGSTSTIAPYAVQYLTPLLVAAPCVCGSFALNGLLRYQGQSAFGMIGLVSGALLNFLLAPLFIFVAGLGIFGAGLATAICQTVSFTILTTMSRKFGVMKLSLRNCRPDVLLMREVAGGGLPSLIRQGAGSISVTCVNIAANPFGDAAIAGMAIVMRIMLGANSVIVGLGQGFQPVCGYNYGAGLFARVKEGYWFCVRLATCVLVVLAVLLWVFAPQLVEIFRSDPAVVAVGVAALHIQCCTVILNGFNMMGNMMTQTMGRTGIASFLALCRQGLFLAPIVLILPMMFGVLGVEMAQSVSDVLTFVVTIPFMRRILHELR
;
A
#
# COMPACT_ATOMS: atom_id res chain seq x y z
N MET A 1 20.09 32.53 11.57
CA MET A 1 19.85 31.73 10.34
C MET A 1 21.05 30.85 9.97
N VAL A 2 22.28 31.27 10.03
CA VAL A 2 23.52 30.53 9.67
C VAL A 2 23.68 29.23 10.49
N GLN A 3 23.48 29.27 11.81
CA GLN A 3 23.62 28.09 12.70
C GLN A 3 22.58 26.98 12.38
N ILE A 4 21.34 27.33 11.99
CA ILE A 4 20.30 26.35 11.66
C ILE A 4 20.60 25.67 10.31
N HIS A 5 21.28 26.36 9.37
CA HIS A 5 21.72 25.78 8.10
C HIS A 5 22.89 24.80 8.32
N GLY A 6 23.81 25.09 9.23
CA GLY A 6 24.94 24.21 9.57
C GLY A 6 24.50 22.87 10.18
N ILE A 7 23.57 22.90 11.14
CA ILE A 7 23.04 21.72 11.81
C ILE A 7 22.24 20.83 10.79
N ARG A 8 21.55 21.43 9.83
CA ARG A 8 20.80 20.73 8.78
C ARG A 8 21.72 19.98 7.80
N ARG A 9 22.80 20.62 7.36
CA ARG A 9 23.81 19.96 6.51
C ARG A 9 24.45 18.79 7.24
N ALA A 10 24.84 18.94 8.49
CA ALA A 10 25.43 17.87 9.28
C ALA A 10 24.50 16.66 9.43
N SER A 11 23.17 16.86 9.62
CA SER A 11 22.20 15.80 9.69
C SER A 11 21.99 15.09 8.34
N ALA A 12 21.95 15.83 7.23
CA ALA A 12 21.83 15.27 5.89
C ALA A 12 23.08 14.48 5.49
N ASP A 13 24.28 15.02 5.81
CA ASP A 13 25.56 14.36 5.55
C ASP A 13 25.74 13.08 6.37
N ALA A 14 25.35 13.11 7.65
CA ALA A 14 25.37 11.94 8.51
C ALA A 14 24.43 10.84 7.95
N LYS A 15 23.23 11.22 7.48
CA LYS A 15 22.29 10.28 6.87
C LYS A 15 22.79 9.75 5.53
N TYR A 16 23.37 10.61 4.70
CA TYR A 16 24.01 10.21 3.46
C TYR A 16 25.08 9.14 3.72
N ARG A 17 26.03 9.41 4.65
CA ARG A 17 27.08 8.45 5.04
C ARG A 17 26.48 7.13 5.55
N GLN A 18 25.40 7.21 6.32
CA GLN A 18 24.71 6.01 6.79
C GLN A 18 24.14 5.18 5.61
N MET A 19 23.46 5.84 4.68
CA MET A 19 22.75 5.15 3.58
C MET A 19 23.70 4.62 2.50
N THR A 20 24.86 5.28 2.31
CA THR A 20 25.85 4.92 1.27
C THR A 20 27.06 4.17 1.81
N GLY A 21 27.41 4.30 3.09
CA GLY A 21 28.62 3.74 3.70
C GLY A 21 28.39 2.49 4.55
N GLN A 22 27.23 2.34 5.20
CA GLN A 22 26.96 1.15 6.03
C GLN A 22 26.75 -0.11 5.18
N PRO A 23 27.03 -1.33 5.73
CA PRO A 23 26.73 -2.58 5.03
C PRO A 23 25.27 -2.65 4.59
N VAL A 24 25.03 -3.03 3.33
CA VAL A 24 23.70 -2.95 2.68
C VAL A 24 22.67 -3.82 3.37
N LYS A 25 23.04 -5.06 3.73
CA LYS A 25 22.11 -6.05 4.28
C LYS A 25 21.51 -5.64 5.63
N PRO A 26 22.30 -5.30 6.69
CA PRO A 26 21.74 -4.87 7.97
C PRO A 26 20.99 -3.54 7.86
N LEU A 27 21.42 -2.63 6.97
CA LEU A 27 20.75 -1.37 6.72
C LEU A 27 19.33 -1.61 6.16
N ILE A 28 19.20 -2.49 5.18
CA ILE A 28 17.89 -2.86 4.61
C ILE A 28 17.01 -3.48 5.69
N LEU A 29 17.49 -4.46 6.48
CA LEU A 29 16.71 -5.08 7.54
C LEU A 29 16.19 -4.06 8.55
N LYS A 30 17.04 -3.10 8.95
CA LYS A 30 16.65 -2.01 9.87
C LYS A 30 15.52 -1.14 9.33
N LEU A 31 15.45 -0.95 8.01
CA LEU A 31 14.41 -0.13 7.37
C LEU A 31 13.18 -0.94 6.97
N CYS A 32 13.34 -2.23 6.68
CA CYS A 32 12.23 -3.13 6.33
C CYS A 32 11.34 -3.42 7.53
N LEU A 33 11.92 -3.69 8.70
CA LEU A 33 11.15 -4.11 9.88
C LEU A 33 10.05 -3.10 10.25
N PRO A 34 10.33 -1.79 10.40
CA PRO A 34 9.28 -0.81 10.66
C PRO A 34 8.23 -0.72 9.53
N ALA A 35 8.65 -0.88 8.27
CA ALA A 35 7.73 -0.83 7.13
C ALA A 35 6.79 -2.05 7.11
N VAL A 36 7.31 -3.25 7.38
CA VAL A 36 6.51 -4.47 7.51
C VAL A 36 5.50 -4.35 8.65
N ILE A 37 5.95 -3.90 9.82
CA ILE A 37 5.07 -3.69 10.98
C ILE A 37 3.96 -2.69 10.63
N SER A 38 4.28 -1.56 9.97
CA SER A 38 3.29 -0.57 9.55
C SER A 38 2.21 -1.17 8.64
N ASN A 39 2.62 -1.97 7.65
CA ASN A 39 1.68 -2.60 6.72
C ASN A 39 0.81 -3.66 7.40
N LEU A 40 1.40 -4.51 8.26
CA LEU A 40 0.65 -5.51 9.03
C LEU A 40 -0.35 -4.88 9.97
N VAL A 41 0.04 -3.82 10.70
CA VAL A 41 -0.85 -3.10 11.60
C VAL A 41 -1.97 -2.41 10.82
N THR A 42 -1.68 -1.83 9.65
CA THR A 42 -2.71 -1.25 8.77
C THR A 42 -3.70 -2.31 8.29
N THR A 43 -3.22 -3.49 7.94
CA THR A 43 -4.08 -4.62 7.54
C THR A 43 -4.95 -5.10 8.70
N ALA A 44 -4.36 -5.28 9.89
CA ALA A 44 -5.09 -5.65 11.10
C ALA A 44 -6.16 -4.62 11.47
N TYR A 45 -5.82 -3.34 11.39
CA TYR A 45 -6.76 -2.23 11.59
C TYR A 45 -7.98 -2.32 10.68
N ASN A 46 -7.79 -2.52 9.38
CA ASN A 46 -8.88 -2.65 8.42
C ASN A 46 -9.78 -3.87 8.71
N LEU A 47 -9.19 -4.98 9.14
CA LEU A 47 -9.95 -6.18 9.51
C LEU A 47 -10.76 -5.96 10.78
N THR A 48 -10.18 -5.30 11.78
CA THR A 48 -10.86 -5.02 13.07
C THR A 48 -12.01 -4.04 12.89
N ASP A 49 -11.84 -3.01 12.09
CA ASP A 49 -12.91 -2.04 11.78
C ASP A 49 -14.09 -2.75 11.11
N THR A 50 -13.81 -3.63 10.16
CA THR A 50 -14.82 -4.48 9.52
C THR A 50 -15.52 -5.42 10.52
N PHE A 51 -14.78 -5.98 11.48
CA PHE A 51 -15.33 -6.87 12.51
C PHE A 51 -16.31 -6.15 13.44
N PHE A 52 -15.94 -4.99 13.99
CA PHE A 52 -16.82 -4.24 14.88
C PHE A 52 -18.08 -3.74 14.18
N ILE A 53 -17.98 -3.26 12.96
CA ILE A 53 -19.15 -2.81 12.19
C ILE A 53 -20.01 -4.00 11.78
N GLY A 54 -19.41 -5.17 11.55
CA GLY A 54 -20.13 -6.41 11.27
C GLY A 54 -21.10 -6.82 12.37
N GLN A 55 -20.81 -6.48 13.63
CA GLN A 55 -21.70 -6.76 14.78
C GLN A 55 -22.94 -5.87 14.83
N LEU A 56 -22.95 -4.73 14.10
CA LEU A 56 -24.10 -3.82 14.06
C LEU A 56 -25.24 -4.34 13.16
N GLY A 57 -24.92 -5.19 12.16
CA GLY A 57 -25.89 -5.79 11.26
C GLY A 57 -25.44 -5.83 9.79
N THR A 58 -26.26 -6.48 8.97
CA THR A 58 -25.95 -6.70 7.54
C THR A 58 -25.91 -5.41 6.70
N ALA A 59 -26.82 -4.47 6.95
CA ALA A 59 -26.85 -3.21 6.21
C ALA A 59 -25.62 -2.35 6.53
N GLN A 60 -25.19 -2.34 7.78
CA GLN A 60 -23.97 -1.65 8.24
C GLN A 60 -22.70 -2.31 7.66
N SER A 61 -22.65 -3.64 7.61
CA SER A 61 -21.57 -4.38 6.95
C SER A 61 -21.50 -4.08 5.46
N GLY A 62 -22.63 -3.93 4.78
CA GLY A 62 -22.66 -3.47 3.39
C GLY A 62 -22.14 -2.04 3.20
N ALA A 63 -22.45 -1.15 4.15
CA ALA A 63 -22.00 0.23 4.12
C ALA A 63 -20.46 0.38 4.20
N ILE A 64 -19.77 -0.46 5.01
CA ILE A 64 -18.30 -0.44 5.07
C ILE A 64 -17.67 -0.93 3.77
N GLY A 65 -18.31 -1.87 3.06
CA GLY A 65 -17.84 -2.31 1.74
C GLY A 65 -17.80 -1.16 0.72
N ILE A 66 -18.83 -0.30 0.73
CA ILE A 66 -18.88 0.91 -0.11
C ILE A 66 -17.84 1.93 0.33
N ALA A 67 -17.73 2.16 1.64
CA ALA A 67 -16.78 3.10 2.20
C ALA A 67 -15.31 2.69 1.91
N PHE A 68 -15.02 1.40 1.88
CA PHE A 68 -13.70 0.86 1.56
C PHE A 68 -13.19 1.32 0.19
N SER A 69 -14.08 1.46 -0.80
CA SER A 69 -13.73 1.96 -2.13
C SER A 69 -13.18 3.40 -2.06
N ILE A 70 -13.82 4.27 -1.29
CA ILE A 70 -13.39 5.67 -1.10
C ILE A 70 -12.10 5.73 -0.28
N MET A 71 -11.99 4.91 0.78
CA MET A 71 -10.75 4.78 1.56
C MET A 71 -9.57 4.36 0.70
N THR A 72 -9.79 3.40 -0.21
CA THR A 72 -8.75 2.92 -1.15
C THR A 72 -8.30 4.03 -2.10
N VAL A 73 -9.21 4.88 -2.58
CA VAL A 73 -8.86 6.03 -3.43
C VAL A 73 -8.03 7.05 -2.65
N MET A 74 -8.42 7.38 -1.41
CA MET A 74 -7.63 8.29 -0.55
C MET A 74 -6.23 7.75 -0.28
N GLN A 75 -6.13 6.45 0.03
CA GLN A 75 -4.85 5.76 0.24
C GLN A 75 -3.99 5.75 -1.03
N ALA A 76 -4.60 5.47 -2.18
CA ALA A 76 -3.93 5.45 -3.48
C ALA A 76 -3.32 6.81 -3.83
N LEU A 77 -4.04 7.91 -3.57
CA LEU A 77 -3.54 9.27 -3.77
C LEU A 77 -2.44 9.63 -2.77
N GLY A 78 -2.58 9.22 -1.50
CA GLY A 78 -1.50 9.35 -0.52
C GLY A 78 -0.22 8.65 -0.98
N PHE A 79 -0.32 7.43 -1.47
CA PHE A 79 0.83 6.70 -2.03
C PHE A 79 1.32 7.26 -3.35
N PHE A 80 0.45 7.79 -4.21
CA PHE A 80 0.84 8.44 -5.45
C PHE A 80 1.79 9.62 -5.18
N PHE A 81 1.40 10.53 -4.32
CA PHE A 81 2.24 11.68 -3.96
C PHE A 81 3.43 11.30 -3.07
N GLY A 82 3.22 10.41 -2.09
CA GLY A 82 4.25 9.96 -1.16
C GLY A 82 5.37 9.18 -1.84
N ASN A 83 5.03 8.20 -2.67
CA ASN A 83 6.01 7.41 -3.41
C ASN A 83 6.58 8.19 -4.62
N GLY A 84 5.76 8.98 -5.29
CA GLY A 84 6.19 9.80 -6.42
C GLY A 84 7.28 10.79 -6.03
N ALA A 85 6.99 11.63 -5.05
CA ALA A 85 7.96 12.58 -4.52
C ALA A 85 9.11 11.88 -3.77
N GLY A 86 8.80 10.82 -2.99
CA GLY A 86 9.77 10.10 -2.17
C GLY A 86 10.85 9.39 -2.99
N ASN A 87 10.50 8.71 -4.05
CA ASN A 87 11.47 8.05 -4.95
C ASN A 87 12.44 9.08 -5.54
N SER A 88 11.92 10.17 -6.06
CA SER A 88 12.74 11.26 -6.62
C SER A 88 13.57 11.94 -5.56
N MET A 89 13.00 12.20 -4.39
CA MET A 89 13.70 12.79 -3.23
C MET A 89 14.87 11.90 -2.78
N SER A 90 14.69 10.58 -2.69
CA SER A 90 15.77 9.68 -2.25
C SER A 90 16.95 9.68 -3.23
N ARG A 91 16.69 9.79 -4.56
CA ARG A 91 17.74 9.95 -5.56
C ARG A 91 18.48 11.28 -5.43
N GLU A 92 17.75 12.38 -5.23
CA GLU A 92 18.35 13.71 -5.05
C GLU A 92 19.17 13.80 -3.74
N LEU A 93 18.72 13.13 -2.67
CA LEU A 93 19.51 12.99 -1.43
C LEU A 93 20.79 12.16 -1.67
N GLY A 94 20.74 11.16 -2.54
CA GLY A 94 21.91 10.42 -3.00
C GLY A 94 22.88 11.26 -3.80
N LYS A 95 22.41 12.26 -4.57
CA LYS A 95 23.22 13.26 -5.28
C LYS A 95 23.65 14.43 -4.37
N GLN A 96 23.28 14.42 -3.09
CA GLN A 96 23.46 15.51 -2.13
C GLN A 96 22.80 16.85 -2.53
N ASN A 97 21.77 16.80 -3.40
CA ASN A 97 20.98 17.96 -3.81
C ASN A 97 19.83 18.20 -2.82
N ASN A 98 20.16 18.73 -1.67
CA ASN A 98 19.24 18.94 -0.55
C ASN A 98 18.12 19.96 -0.87
N ASP A 99 18.40 20.95 -1.72
CA ASP A 99 17.41 21.97 -2.10
C ASP A 99 16.28 21.37 -2.95
N ARG A 100 16.64 20.55 -3.95
CA ARG A 100 15.64 19.85 -4.78
C ARG A 100 14.90 18.81 -3.97
N ALA A 101 15.59 18.06 -3.10
CA ALA A 101 14.98 17.10 -2.19
C ALA A 101 13.93 17.74 -1.27
N SER A 102 14.21 18.95 -0.73
CA SER A 102 13.27 19.67 0.12
C SER A 102 12.04 20.21 -0.63
N ARG A 103 12.21 20.59 -1.91
CA ARG A 103 11.08 20.97 -2.78
C ARG A 103 10.20 19.77 -3.09
N LEU A 104 10.77 18.61 -3.41
CA LEU A 104 10.04 17.37 -3.65
C LEU A 104 9.22 16.94 -2.43
N LEU A 105 9.81 17.04 -1.23
CA LEU A 105 9.10 16.81 0.04
C LEU A 105 7.86 17.71 0.17
N ALA A 106 8.05 19.02 -0.04
CA ALA A 106 6.97 20.00 0.11
C ALA A 106 5.87 19.83 -0.92
N VAL A 107 6.22 19.61 -2.19
CA VAL A 107 5.26 19.41 -3.29
C VAL A 107 4.51 18.08 -3.13
N GLY A 108 5.19 16.99 -2.76
CA GLY A 108 4.53 15.71 -2.52
C GLY A 108 3.53 15.77 -1.35
N PHE A 109 3.92 16.41 -0.25
CA PHE A 109 3.03 16.62 0.88
C PHE A 109 1.84 17.52 0.52
N ALA A 110 2.09 18.67 -0.08
CA ALA A 110 1.03 19.60 -0.47
C ALA A 110 0.06 18.97 -1.48
N GLY A 111 0.58 18.24 -2.48
CA GLY A 111 -0.24 17.52 -3.45
C GLY A 111 -1.17 16.50 -2.81
N ALA A 112 -0.67 15.73 -1.82
CA ALA A 112 -1.49 14.77 -1.08
C ALA A 112 -2.60 15.46 -0.26
N VAL A 113 -2.28 16.54 0.45
CA VAL A 113 -3.27 17.29 1.23
C VAL A 113 -4.31 17.96 0.33
N ILE A 114 -3.88 18.57 -0.77
CA ILE A 114 -4.78 19.20 -1.74
C ILE A 114 -5.71 18.16 -2.37
N SER A 115 -5.18 17.00 -2.77
CA SER A 115 -6.04 15.93 -3.31
C SER A 115 -7.05 15.42 -2.28
N GLY A 116 -6.67 15.34 -1.01
CA GLY A 116 -7.58 15.02 0.09
C GLY A 116 -8.66 16.10 0.28
N LEU A 117 -8.31 17.39 0.17
CA LEU A 117 -9.29 18.51 0.19
C LEU A 117 -10.26 18.44 -0.99
N VAL A 118 -9.78 18.11 -2.18
CA VAL A 118 -10.63 17.91 -3.36
C VAL A 118 -11.60 16.74 -3.16
N ILE A 119 -11.11 15.61 -2.63
CA ILE A 119 -11.98 14.47 -2.29
C ILE A 119 -13.02 14.87 -1.24
N ALA A 120 -12.61 15.58 -0.19
CA ALA A 120 -13.51 16.05 0.84
C ALA A 120 -14.61 16.94 0.26
N ALA A 121 -14.23 17.96 -0.55
CA ALA A 121 -15.17 18.88 -1.16
C ALA A 121 -16.15 18.18 -2.10
N ILE A 122 -15.63 17.42 -3.08
CA ILE A 122 -16.48 16.69 -4.04
C ILE A 122 -17.30 15.62 -3.32
N GLY A 123 -16.66 14.83 -2.45
CA GLY A 123 -17.31 13.73 -1.72
C GLY A 123 -18.45 14.22 -0.84
N LEU A 124 -18.28 15.30 -0.09
CA LEU A 124 -19.35 15.86 0.77
C LEU A 124 -20.48 16.48 -0.05
N LEU A 125 -20.16 17.17 -1.15
CA LEU A 125 -21.17 17.77 -2.02
C LEU A 125 -22.00 16.73 -2.78
N THR A 126 -21.38 15.61 -3.14
CA THR A 126 -22.01 14.54 -3.94
C THR A 126 -22.24 13.26 -3.15
N LEU A 127 -22.24 13.30 -1.81
CA LEU A 127 -22.18 12.12 -0.96
C LEU A 127 -23.32 11.10 -1.25
N ARG A 128 -24.57 11.58 -1.33
CA ARG A 128 -25.71 10.71 -1.63
C ARG A 128 -25.64 10.06 -3.02
N PRO A 129 -25.49 10.82 -4.12
CA PRO A 129 -25.35 10.21 -5.44
C PRO A 129 -24.09 9.33 -5.55
N LEU A 130 -22.99 9.70 -4.90
CA LEU A 130 -21.75 8.90 -4.89
C LEU A 130 -21.96 7.52 -4.28
N VAL A 131 -22.64 7.45 -3.13
CA VAL A 131 -22.94 6.18 -2.45
C VAL A 131 -23.81 5.28 -3.33
N VAL A 132 -24.81 5.85 -4.02
CA VAL A 132 -25.67 5.12 -4.95
C VAL A 132 -24.89 4.61 -6.18
N MET A 133 -24.01 5.45 -6.76
CA MET A 133 -23.12 5.05 -7.87
C MET A 133 -22.18 3.90 -7.50
N LEU A 134 -21.77 3.82 -6.24
CA LEU A 134 -20.94 2.74 -5.72
C LEU A 134 -21.71 1.44 -5.43
N GLY A 135 -22.99 1.38 -5.77
CA GLY A 135 -23.81 0.17 -5.67
C GLY A 135 -24.57 0.03 -4.35
N SER A 136 -24.80 1.14 -3.62
CA SER A 136 -25.59 1.10 -2.39
C SER A 136 -27.09 0.90 -2.69
N THR A 137 -27.73 0.03 -1.91
CA THR A 137 -29.19 -0.09 -1.87
C THR A 137 -29.80 1.02 -1.02
N SER A 138 -31.12 1.22 -1.13
CA SER A 138 -31.87 2.19 -0.31
C SER A 138 -31.72 1.95 1.22
N THR A 139 -31.50 0.70 1.62
CA THR A 139 -31.29 0.29 3.02
C THR A 139 -29.85 0.54 3.51
N ILE A 140 -28.87 0.43 2.63
CA ILE A 140 -27.45 0.59 2.95
C ILE A 140 -27.02 2.08 2.89
N ALA A 141 -27.59 2.85 1.96
CA ALA A 141 -27.19 4.21 1.68
C ALA A 141 -27.14 5.14 2.92
N PRO A 142 -28.14 5.13 3.82
CA PRO A 142 -28.11 5.96 5.02
C PRO A 142 -26.89 5.67 5.93
N TYR A 143 -26.54 4.40 6.08
CA TYR A 143 -25.41 3.97 6.89
C TYR A 143 -24.07 4.31 6.24
N ALA A 144 -23.97 4.16 4.93
CA ALA A 144 -22.78 4.55 4.19
C ALA A 144 -22.53 6.07 4.26
N VAL A 145 -23.59 6.89 4.18
CA VAL A 145 -23.53 8.34 4.37
C VAL A 145 -23.05 8.68 5.79
N GLN A 146 -23.59 8.03 6.83
CA GLN A 146 -23.19 8.26 8.22
C GLN A 146 -21.71 7.95 8.46
N TYR A 147 -21.19 6.82 7.93
CA TYR A 147 -19.79 6.44 8.08
C TYR A 147 -18.86 7.37 7.29
N LEU A 148 -19.22 7.69 6.05
CA LEU A 148 -18.37 8.47 5.15
C LEU A 148 -18.28 9.95 5.49
N THR A 149 -19.30 10.53 6.12
CA THR A 149 -19.29 11.97 6.45
C THR A 149 -18.07 12.38 7.28
N PRO A 150 -17.80 11.81 8.47
CA PRO A 150 -16.62 12.16 9.26
C PRO A 150 -15.30 11.76 8.55
N LEU A 151 -15.31 10.67 7.81
CA LEU A 151 -14.14 10.20 7.08
C LEU A 151 -13.74 11.15 5.95
N LEU A 152 -14.70 11.69 5.20
CA LEU A 152 -14.45 12.66 4.14
C LEU A 152 -13.93 13.99 4.70
N VAL A 153 -14.43 14.43 5.85
CA VAL A 153 -13.86 15.60 6.53
C VAL A 153 -12.39 15.39 6.89
N ALA A 154 -12.01 14.18 7.29
CA ALA A 154 -10.63 13.81 7.59
C ALA A 154 -9.79 13.44 6.34
N ALA A 155 -10.34 13.43 5.13
CA ALA A 155 -9.64 12.99 3.91
C ALA A 155 -8.29 13.70 3.66
N PRO A 156 -8.11 15.01 3.92
CA PRO A 156 -6.81 15.66 3.81
C PRO A 156 -5.77 15.06 4.78
N CYS A 157 -6.20 14.72 5.99
CA CYS A 157 -5.35 14.08 6.99
C CYS A 157 -5.00 12.64 6.58
N VAL A 158 -5.95 11.90 6.03
CA VAL A 158 -5.74 10.53 5.52
C VAL A 158 -4.71 10.53 4.40
N CYS A 159 -4.93 11.30 3.33
CA CYS A 159 -4.01 11.40 2.20
C CYS A 159 -2.63 11.90 2.65
N GLY A 160 -2.59 12.91 3.52
CA GLY A 160 -1.37 13.46 4.09
C GLY A 160 -0.60 12.47 4.96
N SER A 161 -1.28 11.62 5.74
CA SER A 161 -0.64 10.59 6.57
C SER A 161 0.07 9.54 5.73
N PHE A 162 -0.59 9.00 4.71
CA PHE A 162 0.02 8.01 3.81
C PHE A 162 1.18 8.62 3.01
N ALA A 163 1.07 9.86 2.57
CA ALA A 163 2.16 10.58 1.90
C ALA A 163 3.34 10.81 2.84
N LEU A 164 3.13 11.32 4.06
CA LEU A 164 4.20 11.57 5.03
C LEU A 164 4.89 10.29 5.50
N ASN A 165 4.14 9.20 5.68
CA ASN A 165 4.73 7.90 5.96
C ASN A 165 5.72 7.49 4.87
N GLY A 166 5.33 7.63 3.59
CA GLY A 166 6.22 7.39 2.45
C GLY A 166 7.43 8.33 2.46
N LEU A 167 7.20 9.63 2.57
CA LEU A 167 8.24 10.66 2.52
C LEU A 167 9.27 10.51 3.66
N LEU A 168 8.86 10.16 4.89
CA LEU A 168 9.77 9.85 5.99
C LEU A 168 10.59 8.59 5.70
N ARG A 169 9.96 7.56 5.16
CA ARG A 169 10.62 6.32 4.80
C ARG A 169 11.70 6.54 3.73
N TYR A 170 11.43 7.32 2.69
CA TYR A 170 12.41 7.65 1.65
C TYR A 170 13.57 8.52 2.13
N GLN A 171 13.42 9.19 3.26
CA GLN A 171 14.53 9.83 3.99
C GLN A 171 15.35 8.83 4.83
N GLY A 172 14.99 7.54 4.78
CA GLY A 172 15.61 6.50 5.61
C GLY A 172 15.15 6.52 7.07
N GLN A 173 13.99 7.11 7.36
CA GLN A 173 13.43 7.25 8.71
C GLN A 173 12.11 6.45 8.86
N SER A 174 12.12 5.19 8.42
CA SER A 174 10.95 4.30 8.45
C SER A 174 10.33 4.14 9.84
N ALA A 175 11.14 4.19 10.91
CA ALA A 175 10.65 4.06 12.28
C ALA A 175 9.69 5.19 12.68
N PHE A 176 9.95 6.43 12.27
CA PHE A 176 9.04 7.54 12.56
C PHE A 176 7.75 7.44 11.75
N GLY A 177 7.83 6.96 10.51
CA GLY A 177 6.65 6.63 9.72
C GLY A 177 5.79 5.55 10.38
N MET A 178 6.43 4.51 10.93
CA MET A 178 5.76 3.44 11.67
C MET A 178 5.05 3.99 12.93
N ILE A 179 5.73 4.78 13.75
CA ILE A 179 5.15 5.34 14.98
C ILE A 179 3.85 6.08 14.67
N GLY A 180 3.83 6.93 13.64
CA GLY A 180 2.63 7.68 13.28
C GLY A 180 1.45 6.79 12.87
N LEU A 181 1.66 5.81 11.99
CA LEU A 181 0.58 4.92 11.54
C LEU A 181 0.12 3.95 12.64
N VAL A 182 1.07 3.36 13.37
CA VAL A 182 0.76 2.41 14.45
C VAL A 182 0.02 3.09 15.60
N SER A 183 0.41 4.32 15.97
CA SER A 183 -0.31 5.08 17.01
C SER A 183 -1.77 5.33 16.61
N GLY A 184 -2.03 5.71 15.35
CA GLY A 184 -3.40 5.88 14.85
C GLY A 184 -4.20 4.58 14.87
N ALA A 185 -3.60 3.47 14.46
CA ALA A 185 -4.24 2.16 14.46
C ALA A 185 -4.56 1.68 15.89
N LEU A 186 -3.60 1.78 16.82
CA LEU A 186 -3.82 1.42 18.22
C LEU A 186 -4.92 2.26 18.86
N LEU A 187 -4.94 3.56 18.57
CA LEU A 187 -6.00 4.44 19.07
C LEU A 187 -7.37 4.02 18.51
N ASN A 188 -7.45 3.58 17.27
CA ASN A 188 -8.70 3.11 16.67
C ASN A 188 -9.22 1.83 17.34
N PHE A 189 -8.34 0.88 17.71
CA PHE A 189 -8.74 -0.30 18.47
C PHE A 189 -9.48 0.04 19.79
N LEU A 190 -9.16 1.20 20.38
CA LEU A 190 -9.80 1.67 21.60
C LEU A 190 -11.05 2.52 21.32
N LEU A 191 -10.96 3.46 20.36
CA LEU A 191 -12.03 4.43 20.11
C LEU A 191 -13.19 3.83 19.29
N ALA A 192 -12.95 2.87 18.41
CA ALA A 192 -14.01 2.27 17.62
C ALA A 192 -15.06 1.57 18.50
N PRO A 193 -14.72 0.59 19.38
CA PRO A 193 -15.72 -0.01 20.25
C PRO A 193 -16.34 0.98 21.24
N LEU A 194 -15.56 1.97 21.72
CA LEU A 194 -16.07 3.00 22.62
C LEU A 194 -17.19 3.83 21.96
N PHE A 195 -16.98 4.30 20.73
CA PHE A 195 -17.96 5.13 20.03
C PHE A 195 -19.12 4.30 19.46
N ILE A 196 -18.84 3.08 18.99
CA ILE A 196 -19.88 2.21 18.43
C ILE A 196 -20.85 1.74 19.51
N PHE A 197 -20.33 1.17 20.61
CA PHE A 197 -21.14 0.43 21.59
C PHE A 197 -21.40 1.24 22.85
N VAL A 198 -20.38 1.88 23.45
CA VAL A 198 -20.53 2.58 24.74
C VAL A 198 -21.23 3.92 24.54
N ALA A 199 -20.80 4.72 23.55
CA ALA A 199 -21.45 5.99 23.22
C ALA A 199 -22.74 5.82 22.40
N GLY A 200 -23.04 4.61 21.91
CA GLY A 200 -24.27 4.32 21.17
C GLY A 200 -24.37 5.00 19.80
N LEU A 201 -23.25 5.49 19.24
CA LEU A 201 -23.23 6.22 17.97
C LEU A 201 -23.30 5.29 16.75
N GLY A 202 -23.24 3.96 16.95
CA GLY A 202 -23.32 2.98 15.88
C GLY A 202 -22.28 3.20 14.77
N ILE A 203 -22.71 3.12 13.52
CA ILE A 203 -21.80 3.22 12.37
C ILE A 203 -21.20 4.64 12.20
N PHE A 204 -21.91 5.69 12.60
CA PHE A 204 -21.36 7.05 12.64
C PHE A 204 -20.17 7.13 13.61
N GLY A 205 -20.28 6.47 14.76
CA GLY A 205 -19.21 6.38 15.75
C GLY A 205 -17.97 5.69 15.21
N ALA A 206 -18.12 4.64 14.39
CA ALA A 206 -17.00 3.99 13.70
C ALA A 206 -16.28 4.95 12.72
N GLY A 207 -17.04 5.67 11.88
CA GLY A 207 -16.49 6.66 10.97
C GLY A 207 -15.79 7.80 11.70
N LEU A 208 -16.35 8.26 12.82
CA LEU A 208 -15.77 9.30 13.66
C LEU A 208 -14.48 8.85 14.35
N ALA A 209 -14.45 7.62 14.89
CA ALA A 209 -13.24 7.03 15.46
C ALA A 209 -12.10 6.99 14.42
N THR A 210 -12.41 6.50 13.23
CA THR A 210 -11.46 6.46 12.11
C THR A 210 -10.94 7.85 11.75
N ALA A 211 -11.82 8.85 11.64
CA ALA A 211 -11.46 10.23 11.32
C ALA A 211 -10.53 10.85 12.37
N ILE A 212 -10.83 10.66 13.66
CA ILE A 212 -9.99 11.13 14.75
C ILE A 212 -8.63 10.44 14.74
N CYS A 213 -8.59 9.13 14.60
CA CYS A 213 -7.34 8.36 14.58
C CYS A 213 -6.44 8.74 13.42
N GLN A 214 -7.00 8.96 12.24
CA GLN A 214 -6.25 9.43 11.07
C GLN A 214 -5.74 10.87 11.25
N THR A 215 -6.50 11.73 11.90
CA THR A 215 -6.07 13.10 12.24
C THR A 215 -4.93 13.10 13.26
N VAL A 216 -5.00 12.24 14.28
CA VAL A 216 -3.92 12.05 15.26
C VAL A 216 -2.67 11.49 14.57
N SER A 217 -2.81 10.46 13.73
CA SER A 217 -1.71 9.92 12.92
C SER A 217 -1.03 11.00 12.07
N PHE A 218 -1.83 11.81 11.37
CA PHE A 218 -1.35 12.94 10.58
C PHE A 218 -0.57 13.96 11.40
N THR A 219 -1.08 14.31 12.58
CA THR A 219 -0.44 15.25 13.50
C THR A 219 0.90 14.72 14.01
N ILE A 220 0.95 13.44 14.38
CA ILE A 220 2.19 12.78 14.82
C ILE A 220 3.21 12.77 13.66
N LEU A 221 2.82 12.32 12.46
CA LEU A 221 3.70 12.25 11.29
C LEU A 221 4.22 13.63 10.88
N THR A 222 3.36 14.65 10.92
CA THR A 222 3.75 16.05 10.62
C THR A 222 4.76 16.55 11.65
N THR A 223 4.53 16.26 12.93
CA THR A 223 5.45 16.63 14.02
C THR A 223 6.78 15.89 13.89
N MET A 224 6.76 14.58 13.60
CA MET A 224 7.98 13.79 13.37
C MET A 224 8.76 14.30 12.15
N SER A 225 8.07 14.63 11.05
CA SER A 225 8.69 15.18 9.86
C SER A 225 9.34 16.54 10.11
N ARG A 226 8.72 17.41 10.92
CA ARG A 226 9.27 18.73 11.26
C ARG A 226 10.43 18.66 12.25
N LYS A 227 10.36 17.77 13.26
CA LYS A 227 11.38 17.68 14.32
C LYS A 227 12.57 16.80 13.92
N PHE A 228 12.31 15.64 13.35
CA PHE A 228 13.29 14.57 13.13
C PHE A 228 13.54 14.26 11.65
N GLY A 229 12.77 14.85 10.71
CA GLY A 229 13.02 14.70 9.28
C GLY A 229 14.41 15.16 8.87
N VAL A 230 15.11 14.42 8.00
CA VAL A 230 16.38 14.83 7.38
C VAL A 230 16.16 16.14 6.62
N MET A 231 15.10 16.16 5.81
CA MET A 231 14.55 17.37 5.21
C MET A 231 13.34 17.82 6.03
N LYS A 232 13.36 19.04 6.54
CA LYS A 232 12.24 19.57 7.31
C LYS A 232 11.09 19.98 6.38
N LEU A 233 9.90 19.52 6.71
CA LEU A 233 8.67 19.91 6.03
C LEU A 233 8.44 21.43 6.21
N SER A 234 8.51 22.17 5.12
CA SER A 234 8.23 23.60 5.08
C SER A 234 7.43 23.93 3.82
N LEU A 235 6.22 24.44 3.99
CA LEU A 235 5.38 24.88 2.89
C LEU A 235 5.98 26.03 2.09
N ARG A 236 6.91 26.79 2.67
CA ARG A 236 7.67 27.85 1.97
C ARG A 236 8.49 27.30 0.79
N ASN A 237 8.86 26.02 0.84
CA ASN A 237 9.59 25.33 -0.23
C ASN A 237 8.64 24.74 -1.29
N CYS A 238 7.33 24.87 -1.10
CA CYS A 238 6.33 24.46 -2.07
C CYS A 238 6.30 25.43 -3.26
N ARG A 239 7.23 25.21 -4.19
CA ARG A 239 7.29 25.93 -5.47
C ARG A 239 7.04 24.89 -6.57
N PRO A 240 5.77 24.66 -6.94
CA PRO A 240 5.45 23.71 -7.98
C PRO A 240 6.00 24.23 -9.32
N ASP A 241 6.85 23.42 -9.93
CA ASP A 241 7.31 23.58 -11.29
C ASP A 241 6.77 22.43 -12.13
N VAL A 242 6.45 22.66 -13.38
CA VAL A 242 5.89 21.65 -14.30
C VAL A 242 6.79 20.41 -14.36
N LEU A 243 8.11 20.61 -14.41
CA LEU A 243 9.07 19.50 -14.42
C LEU A 243 9.01 18.68 -13.14
N LEU A 244 8.93 19.34 -11.98
CA LEU A 244 8.84 18.69 -10.68
C LEU A 244 7.52 17.92 -10.53
N MET A 245 6.41 18.51 -10.98
CA MET A 245 5.09 17.86 -10.98
C MET A 245 5.07 16.63 -11.87
N ARG A 246 5.66 16.70 -13.06
CA ARG A 246 5.80 15.56 -13.97
C ARG A 246 6.65 14.44 -13.36
N GLU A 247 7.72 14.79 -12.65
CA GLU A 247 8.57 13.83 -11.95
C GLU A 247 7.82 13.13 -10.80
N VAL A 248 7.07 13.88 -10.01
CA VAL A 248 6.23 13.32 -8.93
C VAL A 248 5.13 12.43 -9.52
N ALA A 249 4.45 12.88 -10.56
CA ALA A 249 3.41 12.10 -11.23
C ALA A 249 3.97 10.81 -11.82
N GLY A 250 5.08 10.89 -12.55
CA GLY A 250 5.74 9.72 -13.12
C GLY A 250 6.17 8.70 -12.06
N GLY A 251 6.78 9.17 -10.97
CA GLY A 251 7.20 8.29 -9.86
C GLY A 251 6.05 7.70 -9.05
N GLY A 252 4.88 8.39 -9.00
CA GLY A 252 3.69 7.94 -8.30
C GLY A 252 2.78 7.02 -9.11
N LEU A 253 2.79 7.17 -10.44
CA LEU A 253 1.91 6.43 -11.34
C LEU A 253 1.95 4.89 -11.17
N PRO A 254 3.11 4.23 -11.00
CA PRO A 254 3.14 2.78 -10.75
C PRO A 254 2.40 2.38 -9.48
N SER A 255 2.42 3.22 -8.44
CA SER A 255 1.69 2.95 -7.19
C SER A 255 0.18 3.10 -7.37
N LEU A 256 -0.26 4.10 -8.12
CA LEU A 256 -1.66 4.31 -8.45
C LEU A 256 -2.21 3.17 -9.31
N ILE A 257 -1.46 2.77 -10.35
CA ILE A 257 -1.83 1.64 -11.21
C ILE A 257 -1.94 0.35 -10.40
N ARG A 258 -0.99 0.08 -9.50
CA ARG A 258 -1.02 -1.11 -8.65
C ARG A 258 -2.27 -1.17 -7.78
N GLN A 259 -2.68 -0.05 -7.18
CA GLN A 259 -3.89 0.01 -6.35
C GLN A 259 -5.16 -0.11 -7.18
N GLY A 260 -5.24 0.63 -8.28
CA GLY A 260 -6.40 0.59 -9.18
C GLY A 260 -6.58 -0.77 -9.85
N ALA A 261 -5.51 -1.36 -10.37
CA ALA A 261 -5.55 -2.71 -10.96
C ALA A 261 -5.96 -3.76 -9.92
N GLY A 262 -5.55 -3.60 -8.65
CA GLY A 262 -5.98 -4.47 -7.55
C GLY A 262 -7.51 -4.44 -7.36
N SER A 263 -8.11 -3.26 -7.35
CA SER A 263 -9.56 -3.12 -7.21
C SER A 263 -10.33 -3.73 -8.39
N ILE A 264 -9.85 -3.51 -9.63
CA ILE A 264 -10.44 -4.12 -10.83
C ILE A 264 -10.34 -5.65 -10.75
N SER A 265 -9.21 -6.18 -10.30
CA SER A 265 -8.99 -7.62 -10.15
C SER A 265 -10.00 -8.27 -9.21
N VAL A 266 -10.26 -7.65 -8.05
CA VAL A 266 -11.27 -8.14 -7.10
C VAL A 266 -12.64 -8.24 -7.76
N THR A 267 -13.01 -7.22 -8.51
CA THR A 267 -14.29 -7.21 -9.25
C THR A 267 -14.34 -8.32 -10.30
N CYS A 268 -13.28 -8.50 -11.09
CA CYS A 268 -13.20 -9.56 -12.10
C CYS A 268 -13.29 -10.96 -11.49
N VAL A 269 -12.61 -11.20 -10.36
CA VAL A 269 -12.67 -12.48 -9.63
C VAL A 269 -14.10 -12.76 -9.14
N ASN A 270 -14.77 -11.76 -8.58
CA ASN A 270 -16.15 -11.93 -8.11
C ASN A 270 -17.12 -12.22 -9.27
N ILE A 271 -16.98 -11.51 -10.40
CA ILE A 271 -17.79 -11.76 -11.61
C ILE A 271 -17.54 -13.18 -12.12
N ALA A 272 -16.29 -13.63 -12.17
CA ALA A 272 -15.92 -14.95 -12.66
C ALA A 272 -16.37 -16.10 -11.73
N ALA A 273 -16.41 -15.85 -10.41
CA ALA A 273 -16.87 -16.80 -9.42
C ALA A 273 -18.41 -16.92 -9.35
N ASN A 274 -19.14 -15.87 -9.77
CA ASN A 274 -20.60 -15.79 -9.65
C ASN A 274 -21.37 -16.98 -10.26
N PRO A 275 -21.05 -17.50 -11.47
CA PRO A 275 -21.75 -18.66 -12.05
C PRO A 275 -21.61 -19.95 -11.24
N PHE A 276 -20.63 -20.03 -10.33
CA PHE A 276 -20.34 -21.21 -9.52
C PHE A 276 -20.97 -21.15 -8.13
N GLY A 277 -21.79 -20.13 -7.87
CA GLY A 277 -22.55 -19.95 -6.64
C GLY A 277 -21.80 -19.24 -5.50
N ASP A 278 -22.53 -19.03 -4.41
CA ASP A 278 -22.08 -18.25 -3.27
C ASP A 278 -20.86 -18.83 -2.56
N ALA A 279 -20.71 -20.16 -2.59
CA ALA A 279 -19.57 -20.84 -1.99
C ALA A 279 -18.25 -20.49 -2.69
N ALA A 280 -18.24 -20.37 -4.02
CA ALA A 280 -17.08 -19.98 -4.79
C ALA A 280 -16.69 -18.51 -4.52
N ILE A 281 -17.67 -17.61 -4.49
CA ILE A 281 -17.43 -16.19 -4.17
C ILE A 281 -16.87 -16.05 -2.76
N ALA A 282 -17.49 -16.71 -1.78
CA ALA A 282 -17.07 -16.64 -0.38
C ALA A 282 -15.67 -17.24 -0.17
N GLY A 283 -15.40 -18.41 -0.77
CA GLY A 283 -14.09 -19.06 -0.72
C GLY A 283 -12.97 -18.17 -1.28
N MET A 284 -13.16 -17.62 -2.48
CA MET A 284 -12.19 -16.70 -3.09
C MET A 284 -12.01 -15.42 -2.29
N ALA A 285 -13.07 -14.84 -1.73
CA ALA A 285 -12.97 -13.65 -0.88
C ALA A 285 -12.13 -13.91 0.38
N ILE A 286 -12.26 -15.08 1.00
CA ILE A 286 -11.45 -15.50 2.16
C ILE A 286 -9.98 -15.63 1.76
N VAL A 287 -9.70 -16.33 0.65
CA VAL A 287 -8.34 -16.50 0.14
C VAL A 287 -7.67 -15.15 -0.13
N MET A 288 -8.40 -14.21 -0.75
CA MET A 288 -7.88 -12.86 -1.01
C MET A 288 -7.53 -12.11 0.29
N ARG A 289 -8.32 -12.27 1.35
CA ARG A 289 -8.03 -11.67 2.67
C ARG A 289 -6.79 -12.29 3.32
N ILE A 290 -6.62 -13.60 3.26
CA ILE A 290 -5.43 -14.31 3.77
C ILE A 290 -4.17 -13.84 3.01
N MET A 291 -4.26 -13.80 1.69
CA MET A 291 -3.16 -13.38 0.82
C MET A 291 -2.80 -11.89 0.96
N LEU A 292 -3.75 -11.05 1.39
CA LEU A 292 -3.48 -9.64 1.70
C LEU A 292 -2.44 -9.51 2.83
N GLY A 293 -2.52 -10.36 3.85
CA GLY A 293 -1.52 -10.42 4.93
C GLY A 293 -0.11 -10.75 4.41
N ALA A 294 0.01 -11.80 3.59
CA ALA A 294 1.27 -12.19 2.96
C ALA A 294 1.84 -11.08 2.05
N ASN A 295 0.99 -10.45 1.25
CA ASN A 295 1.38 -9.32 0.41
C ASN A 295 1.86 -8.11 1.23
N SER A 296 1.27 -7.84 2.39
CA SER A 296 1.67 -6.73 3.28
C SER A 296 3.12 -6.87 3.75
N VAL A 297 3.57 -8.10 4.02
CA VAL A 297 4.97 -8.38 4.38
C VAL A 297 5.90 -8.06 3.22
N ILE A 298 5.59 -8.53 2.00
CA ILE A 298 6.43 -8.32 0.82
C ILE A 298 6.51 -6.84 0.45
N VAL A 299 5.38 -6.16 0.49
CA VAL A 299 5.31 -4.70 0.27
C VAL A 299 6.20 -3.97 1.29
N GLY A 300 6.15 -4.37 2.56
CA GLY A 300 6.99 -3.80 3.62
C GLY A 300 8.48 -4.01 3.37
N LEU A 301 8.90 -5.21 2.93
CA LEU A 301 10.28 -5.50 2.55
C LEU A 301 10.75 -4.60 1.39
N GLY A 302 9.96 -4.49 0.33
CA GLY A 302 10.27 -3.62 -0.79
C GLY A 302 10.30 -2.14 -0.41
N GLN A 303 9.41 -1.70 0.44
CA GLN A 303 9.37 -0.35 0.98
C GLN A 303 10.60 0.01 1.81
N GLY A 304 11.18 -0.94 2.55
CA GLY A 304 12.43 -0.74 3.26
C GLY A 304 13.66 -0.72 2.34
N PHE A 305 13.62 -1.44 1.23
CA PHE A 305 14.67 -1.44 0.21
C PHE A 305 14.71 -0.12 -0.60
N GLN A 306 13.56 0.46 -0.93
CA GLN A 306 13.47 1.65 -1.80
C GLN A 306 14.37 2.82 -1.39
N PRO A 307 14.43 3.28 -0.12
CA PRO A 307 15.34 4.36 0.27
C PRO A 307 16.81 4.00 0.05
N VAL A 308 17.23 2.78 0.38
CA VAL A 308 18.61 2.32 0.15
C VAL A 308 18.94 2.31 -1.35
N CYS A 309 18.03 1.80 -2.17
CA CYS A 309 18.14 1.83 -3.63
C CYS A 309 18.26 3.28 -4.15
N GLY A 310 17.37 4.19 -3.72
CA GLY A 310 17.35 5.57 -4.18
C GLY A 310 18.63 6.35 -3.85
N TYR A 311 19.11 6.28 -2.60
CA TYR A 311 20.35 6.93 -2.19
C TYR A 311 21.57 6.39 -2.95
N ASN A 312 21.73 5.07 -3.04
CA ASN A 312 22.88 4.46 -3.71
C ASN A 312 22.82 4.66 -5.23
N TYR A 313 21.64 4.63 -5.85
CA TYR A 313 21.48 4.94 -7.25
C TYR A 313 21.80 6.41 -7.56
N GLY A 314 21.31 7.35 -6.72
CA GLY A 314 21.61 8.77 -6.84
C GLY A 314 23.11 9.09 -6.66
N ALA A 315 23.79 8.34 -5.79
CA ALA A 315 25.23 8.46 -5.55
C ALA A 315 26.11 7.74 -6.59
N GLY A 316 25.53 7.05 -7.59
CA GLY A 316 26.28 6.27 -8.59
C GLY A 316 26.84 4.95 -8.07
N LEU A 317 26.45 4.51 -6.87
CA LEU A 317 26.94 3.27 -6.23
C LEU A 317 26.15 2.05 -6.70
N PHE A 318 26.22 1.72 -7.99
CA PHE A 318 25.39 0.70 -8.64
C PHE A 318 25.64 -0.72 -8.11
N ALA A 319 26.87 -1.03 -7.71
CA ALA A 319 27.20 -2.34 -7.11
C ALA A 319 26.37 -2.58 -5.83
N ARG A 320 26.19 -1.54 -5.00
CA ARG A 320 25.37 -1.60 -3.77
C ARG A 320 23.87 -1.74 -4.07
N VAL A 321 23.40 -1.12 -5.15
CA VAL A 321 22.01 -1.29 -5.62
C VAL A 321 21.75 -2.74 -6.00
N LYS A 322 22.67 -3.38 -6.75
CA LYS A 322 22.57 -4.80 -7.13
C LYS A 322 22.63 -5.72 -5.91
N GLU A 323 23.57 -5.48 -4.99
CA GLU A 323 23.68 -6.25 -3.75
C GLU A 323 22.37 -6.18 -2.96
N GLY A 324 21.83 -4.96 -2.79
CA GLY A 324 20.56 -4.73 -2.09
C GLY A 324 19.39 -5.41 -2.78
N TYR A 325 19.29 -5.34 -4.09
CA TYR A 325 18.24 -6.00 -4.86
C TYR A 325 18.25 -7.52 -4.66
N TRP A 326 19.39 -8.17 -4.89
CA TRP A 326 19.49 -9.63 -4.75
C TRP A 326 19.31 -10.09 -3.30
N PHE A 327 19.76 -9.29 -2.34
CA PHE A 327 19.49 -9.56 -0.93
C PHE A 327 17.99 -9.52 -0.65
N CYS A 328 17.28 -8.48 -1.12
CA CYS A 328 15.83 -8.37 -0.92
C CYS A 328 15.04 -9.45 -1.66
N VAL A 329 15.44 -9.83 -2.87
CA VAL A 329 14.82 -10.94 -3.60
C VAL A 329 14.95 -12.24 -2.81
N ARG A 330 16.17 -12.57 -2.34
CA ARG A 330 16.39 -13.78 -1.53
C ARG A 330 15.61 -13.75 -0.22
N LEU A 331 15.66 -12.62 0.50
CA LEU A 331 14.92 -12.46 1.75
C LEU A 331 13.40 -12.60 1.54
N ALA A 332 12.85 -11.92 0.53
CA ALA A 332 11.43 -12.01 0.19
C ALA A 332 11.04 -13.45 -0.20
N THR A 333 11.87 -14.13 -1.00
CA THR A 333 11.63 -15.53 -1.38
C THR A 333 11.64 -16.44 -0.16
N CYS A 334 12.65 -16.32 0.74
CA CYS A 334 12.71 -17.13 1.96
C CYS A 334 11.47 -16.89 2.86
N VAL A 335 11.08 -15.63 3.06
CA VAL A 335 9.89 -15.30 3.86
C VAL A 335 8.63 -15.87 3.21
N LEU A 336 8.51 -15.76 1.88
CA LEU A 336 7.36 -16.32 1.15
C LEU A 336 7.31 -17.84 1.16
N VAL A 337 8.45 -18.51 1.10
CA VAL A 337 8.49 -19.99 1.25
C VAL A 337 7.97 -20.40 2.63
N VAL A 338 8.45 -19.74 3.69
CA VAL A 338 7.97 -20.02 5.06
C VAL A 338 6.46 -19.74 5.17
N LEU A 339 6.00 -18.59 4.68
CA LEU A 339 4.58 -18.27 4.69
C LEU A 339 3.75 -19.24 3.84
N ALA A 340 4.23 -19.62 2.65
CA ALA A 340 3.54 -20.58 1.79
C ALA A 340 3.39 -21.95 2.47
N VAL A 341 4.44 -22.44 3.13
CA VAL A 341 4.37 -23.71 3.89
C VAL A 341 3.38 -23.60 5.04
N LEU A 342 3.41 -22.51 5.82
CA LEU A 342 2.46 -22.30 6.90
C LEU A 342 1.01 -22.21 6.38
N LEU A 343 0.77 -21.41 5.33
CA LEU A 343 -0.54 -21.28 4.70
C LEU A 343 -1.03 -22.59 4.09
N TRP A 344 -0.12 -23.39 3.53
CA TRP A 344 -0.45 -24.71 2.99
C TRP A 344 -0.89 -25.69 4.09
N VAL A 345 -0.11 -25.81 5.15
CA VAL A 345 -0.38 -26.76 6.26
C VAL A 345 -1.65 -26.38 7.02
N PHE A 346 -1.85 -25.07 7.26
CA PHE A 346 -2.98 -24.57 8.04
C PHE A 346 -4.14 -24.09 7.16
N ALA A 347 -4.16 -24.39 5.86
CA ALA A 347 -5.19 -23.90 4.94
C ALA A 347 -6.62 -24.23 5.40
N PRO A 348 -6.98 -25.47 5.81
CA PRO A 348 -8.33 -25.77 6.28
C PRO A 348 -8.71 -24.93 7.49
N GLN A 349 -7.88 -24.88 8.51
CA GLN A 349 -8.13 -24.14 9.76
C GLN A 349 -8.26 -22.63 9.50
N LEU A 350 -7.42 -22.08 8.63
CA LEU A 350 -7.46 -20.66 8.28
C LEU A 350 -8.75 -20.29 7.55
N VAL A 351 -9.24 -21.14 6.66
CA VAL A 351 -10.50 -20.89 5.96
C VAL A 351 -11.69 -21.07 6.90
N GLU A 352 -11.68 -22.11 7.74
CA GLU A 352 -12.74 -22.40 8.72
C GLU A 352 -12.92 -21.27 9.76
N ILE A 353 -11.86 -20.56 10.15
CA ILE A 353 -11.96 -19.39 11.03
C ILE A 353 -12.91 -18.33 10.46
N PHE A 354 -12.94 -18.17 9.13
CA PHE A 354 -13.83 -17.21 8.48
C PHE A 354 -15.22 -17.81 8.19
N ARG A 355 -15.31 -19.10 7.80
CA ARG A 355 -16.55 -19.78 7.48
C ARG A 355 -16.40 -21.29 7.57
N SER A 356 -17.29 -21.93 8.33
CA SER A 356 -17.27 -23.38 8.57
C SER A 356 -18.09 -24.19 7.54
N ASP A 357 -18.60 -23.54 6.47
CA ASP A 357 -19.37 -24.22 5.41
C ASP A 357 -18.42 -25.13 4.59
N PRO A 358 -18.68 -26.46 4.50
CA PRO A 358 -17.79 -27.38 3.81
C PRO A 358 -17.54 -27.04 2.34
N ALA A 359 -18.53 -26.49 1.63
CA ALA A 359 -18.39 -26.08 0.24
C ALA A 359 -17.44 -24.87 0.10
N VAL A 360 -17.54 -23.91 1.01
CA VAL A 360 -16.64 -22.73 1.06
C VAL A 360 -15.21 -23.15 1.42
N VAL A 361 -15.08 -24.06 2.40
CA VAL A 361 -13.77 -24.59 2.82
C VAL A 361 -13.09 -25.34 1.67
N ALA A 362 -13.81 -26.16 0.94
CA ALA A 362 -13.26 -26.92 -0.19
C ALA A 362 -12.66 -25.99 -1.26
N VAL A 363 -13.41 -24.98 -1.72
CA VAL A 363 -12.94 -23.99 -2.70
C VAL A 363 -11.76 -23.15 -2.12
N GLY A 364 -11.92 -22.65 -0.89
CA GLY A 364 -10.90 -21.83 -0.26
C GLY A 364 -9.57 -22.55 -0.06
N VAL A 365 -9.60 -23.80 0.37
CA VAL A 365 -8.38 -24.61 0.57
C VAL A 365 -7.72 -24.92 -0.76
N ALA A 366 -8.47 -25.32 -1.79
CA ALA A 366 -7.94 -25.60 -3.11
C ALA A 366 -7.26 -24.35 -3.72
N ALA A 367 -7.94 -23.21 -3.69
CA ALA A 367 -7.40 -21.94 -4.18
C ALA A 367 -6.15 -21.49 -3.41
N LEU A 368 -6.15 -21.66 -2.07
CA LEU A 368 -5.01 -21.29 -1.23
C LEU A 368 -3.79 -22.17 -1.52
N HIS A 369 -3.98 -23.48 -1.67
CA HIS A 369 -2.91 -24.40 -2.05
C HIS A 369 -2.29 -24.03 -3.40
N ILE A 370 -3.12 -23.77 -4.42
CA ILE A 370 -2.63 -23.39 -5.75
C ILE A 370 -1.84 -22.05 -5.67
N GLN A 371 -2.33 -21.08 -4.93
CA GLN A 371 -1.65 -19.78 -4.78
C GLN A 371 -0.34 -19.89 -3.99
N CYS A 372 -0.25 -20.78 -3.00
CA CYS A 372 0.98 -21.03 -2.26
C CYS A 372 2.13 -21.53 -3.15
N CYS A 373 1.85 -22.28 -4.22
CA CYS A 373 2.85 -22.73 -5.18
C CYS A 373 3.53 -21.58 -5.93
N THR A 374 2.80 -20.50 -6.22
CA THR A 374 3.27 -19.41 -7.08
C THR A 374 3.60 -18.13 -6.35
N VAL A 375 3.08 -17.95 -5.12
CA VAL A 375 3.34 -16.74 -4.31
C VAL A 375 4.83 -16.44 -4.13
N ILE A 376 5.67 -17.46 -4.14
CA ILE A 376 7.14 -17.37 -4.02
C ILE A 376 7.72 -16.46 -5.12
N LEU A 377 7.16 -16.49 -6.32
CA LEU A 377 7.58 -15.67 -7.46
C LEU A 377 7.32 -14.18 -7.24
N ASN A 378 6.38 -13.84 -6.36
CA ASN A 378 6.04 -12.45 -6.06
C ASN A 378 7.18 -11.68 -5.38
N GLY A 379 8.11 -12.36 -4.71
CA GLY A 379 9.31 -11.73 -4.18
C GLY A 379 10.12 -11.06 -5.28
N PHE A 380 10.40 -11.76 -6.37
CA PHE A 380 11.12 -11.23 -7.53
C PHE A 380 10.33 -10.14 -8.25
N ASN A 381 9.04 -10.37 -8.53
CA ASN A 381 8.16 -9.44 -9.24
C ASN A 381 8.06 -8.10 -8.50
N MET A 382 7.82 -8.13 -7.19
CA MET A 382 7.64 -6.93 -6.38
C MET A 382 8.94 -6.15 -6.20
N MET A 383 10.06 -6.84 -5.93
CA MET A 383 11.37 -6.18 -5.78
C MET A 383 11.81 -5.55 -7.11
N GLY A 384 11.59 -6.21 -8.24
CA GLY A 384 11.85 -5.66 -9.57
C GLY A 384 11.00 -4.41 -9.87
N ASN A 385 9.71 -4.46 -9.60
CA ASN A 385 8.82 -3.32 -9.76
C ASN A 385 9.25 -2.12 -8.89
N MET A 386 9.53 -2.34 -7.60
CA MET A 386 9.92 -1.27 -6.68
C MET A 386 11.30 -0.70 -6.99
N MET A 387 12.26 -1.52 -7.44
CA MET A 387 13.57 -1.05 -7.89
C MET A 387 13.44 -0.14 -9.11
N THR A 388 12.70 -0.58 -10.13
CA THR A 388 12.50 0.20 -11.38
C THR A 388 11.79 1.52 -11.11
N GLN A 389 10.79 1.52 -10.20
CA GLN A 389 10.10 2.71 -9.74
C GLN A 389 11.08 3.68 -9.05
N THR A 390 11.92 3.18 -8.15
CA THR A 390 12.88 3.99 -7.40
C THR A 390 13.99 4.56 -8.28
N MET A 391 14.44 3.82 -9.29
CA MET A 391 15.41 4.30 -10.29
C MET A 391 14.85 5.37 -11.24
N GLY A 392 13.53 5.61 -11.20
CA GLY A 392 12.86 6.57 -12.09
C GLY A 392 12.51 6.03 -13.48
N ARG A 393 12.56 4.70 -13.66
CA ARG A 393 12.12 4.02 -14.89
C ARG A 393 10.60 3.79 -14.84
N THR A 394 9.86 4.89 -14.80
CA THR A 394 8.43 4.92 -14.50
C THR A 394 7.59 4.13 -15.51
N GLY A 395 7.96 4.13 -16.79
CA GLY A 395 7.25 3.36 -17.82
C GLY A 395 7.33 1.85 -17.56
N ILE A 396 8.54 1.33 -17.29
CA ILE A 396 8.74 -0.09 -16.97
C ILE A 396 8.04 -0.45 -15.64
N ALA A 397 8.17 0.40 -14.62
CA ALA A 397 7.52 0.17 -13.34
C ALA A 397 5.99 0.15 -13.45
N SER A 398 5.40 1.06 -14.24
CA SER A 398 3.96 1.10 -14.51
C SER A 398 3.49 -0.13 -15.29
N PHE A 399 4.25 -0.54 -16.31
CA PHE A 399 3.96 -1.74 -17.08
C PHE A 399 3.97 -3.00 -16.19
N LEU A 400 5.04 -3.20 -15.41
CA LEU A 400 5.14 -4.34 -14.49
C LEU A 400 4.05 -4.33 -13.41
N ALA A 401 3.65 -3.14 -12.92
CA ALA A 401 2.54 -3.00 -11.98
C ALA A 401 1.20 -3.41 -12.60
N LEU A 402 0.99 -3.06 -13.88
CA LEU A 402 -0.23 -3.40 -14.62
C LEU A 402 -0.29 -4.89 -15.00
N CYS A 403 0.86 -5.49 -15.34
CA CYS A 403 0.92 -6.88 -15.80
C CYS A 403 0.26 -7.84 -14.82
N ARG A 404 0.59 -7.75 -13.55
CA ARG A 404 0.17 -8.74 -12.55
C ARG A 404 -1.34 -8.78 -12.35
N GLN A 405 -1.98 -7.64 -12.17
CA GLN A 405 -3.39 -7.58 -11.77
C GLN A 405 -4.32 -7.06 -12.88
N GLY A 406 -3.82 -6.21 -13.77
CA GLY A 406 -4.60 -5.66 -14.86
C GLY A 406 -4.51 -6.49 -16.13
N LEU A 407 -3.29 -6.58 -16.70
CA LEU A 407 -3.10 -7.13 -18.04
C LEU A 407 -3.23 -8.66 -18.09
N PHE A 408 -2.77 -9.37 -17.07
CA PHE A 408 -2.83 -10.83 -17.05
C PHE A 408 -4.03 -11.34 -16.23
N LEU A 409 -4.18 -10.92 -14.97
CA LEU A 409 -5.22 -11.49 -14.14
C LEU A 409 -6.64 -11.24 -14.67
N ALA A 410 -6.96 -10.02 -15.07
CA ALA A 410 -8.32 -9.69 -15.49
C ALA A 410 -8.82 -10.53 -16.68
N PRO A 411 -8.07 -10.69 -17.81
CA PRO A 411 -8.51 -11.58 -18.88
C PRO A 411 -8.44 -13.06 -18.49
N ILE A 412 -7.41 -13.49 -17.76
CA ILE A 412 -7.23 -14.90 -17.38
C ILE A 412 -8.39 -15.38 -16.49
N VAL A 413 -8.79 -14.58 -15.50
CA VAL A 413 -9.88 -14.96 -14.60
C VAL A 413 -11.24 -15.01 -15.28
N LEU A 414 -11.40 -14.37 -16.43
CA LEU A 414 -12.63 -14.45 -17.23
C LEU A 414 -12.61 -15.63 -18.22
N ILE A 415 -11.43 -15.99 -18.72
CA ILE A 415 -11.28 -17.05 -19.75
C ILE A 415 -11.11 -18.42 -19.11
N LEU A 416 -10.24 -18.57 -18.10
CA LEU A 416 -9.94 -19.87 -17.49
C LEU A 416 -11.18 -20.62 -16.93
N PRO A 417 -12.14 -19.95 -16.29
CA PRO A 417 -13.35 -20.61 -15.80
C PRO A 417 -14.22 -21.22 -16.89
N MET A 418 -14.16 -20.70 -18.11
CA MET A 418 -14.87 -21.28 -19.26
C MET A 418 -14.32 -22.65 -19.65
N MET A 419 -13.04 -22.93 -19.36
CA MET A 419 -12.36 -24.19 -19.69
C MET A 419 -12.30 -25.16 -18.51
N PHE A 420 -12.12 -24.65 -17.29
CA PHE A 420 -11.84 -25.45 -16.10
C PHE A 420 -12.84 -25.27 -14.96
N GLY A 421 -13.95 -24.53 -15.20
CA GLY A 421 -14.95 -24.30 -14.14
C GLY A 421 -14.37 -23.54 -12.94
N VAL A 422 -14.74 -23.93 -11.73
CA VAL A 422 -14.28 -23.30 -10.46
C VAL A 422 -12.76 -23.32 -10.35
N LEU A 423 -12.11 -24.41 -10.76
CA LEU A 423 -10.66 -24.53 -10.76
C LEU A 423 -9.99 -23.42 -11.59
N GLY A 424 -10.63 -22.98 -12.68
CA GLY A 424 -10.15 -21.84 -13.47
C GLY A 424 -10.10 -20.53 -12.69
N VAL A 425 -11.07 -20.28 -11.80
CA VAL A 425 -11.05 -19.09 -10.90
C VAL A 425 -9.92 -19.20 -9.88
N GLU A 426 -9.77 -20.40 -9.28
CA GLU A 426 -8.75 -20.68 -8.27
C GLU A 426 -7.31 -20.52 -8.80
N MET A 427 -7.07 -20.95 -10.05
CA MET A 427 -5.77 -20.91 -10.72
C MET A 427 -5.43 -19.53 -11.32
N ALA A 428 -6.38 -18.67 -11.57
CA ALA A 428 -6.19 -17.44 -12.34
C ALA A 428 -5.08 -16.54 -11.79
N GLN A 429 -5.05 -16.34 -10.46
CA GLN A 429 -4.00 -15.53 -9.82
C GLN A 429 -2.63 -16.18 -9.99
N SER A 430 -2.53 -17.48 -9.85
CA SER A 430 -1.28 -18.24 -9.97
C SER A 430 -0.71 -18.17 -11.39
N VAL A 431 -1.54 -18.31 -12.38
CA VAL A 431 -1.14 -18.18 -13.81
C VAL A 431 -0.66 -16.75 -14.08
N SER A 432 -1.38 -15.75 -13.58
CA SER A 432 -0.97 -14.34 -13.71
C SER A 432 0.39 -14.07 -13.05
N ASP A 433 0.66 -14.63 -11.87
CA ASP A 433 1.92 -14.46 -11.14
C ASP A 433 3.10 -15.08 -11.90
N VAL A 434 2.91 -16.26 -12.52
CA VAL A 434 3.91 -16.92 -13.38
C VAL A 434 4.18 -16.08 -14.63
N LEU A 435 3.16 -15.64 -15.34
CA LEU A 435 3.32 -14.82 -16.54
C LEU A 435 4.04 -13.51 -16.23
N THR A 436 3.66 -12.86 -15.12
CA THR A 436 4.34 -11.64 -14.66
C THR A 436 5.81 -11.91 -14.35
N PHE A 437 6.13 -13.05 -13.73
CA PHE A 437 7.51 -13.44 -13.45
C PHE A 437 8.32 -13.61 -14.75
N VAL A 438 7.79 -14.34 -15.72
CA VAL A 438 8.43 -14.55 -17.02
C VAL A 438 8.70 -13.22 -17.71
N VAL A 439 7.74 -12.30 -17.74
CA VAL A 439 7.88 -10.97 -18.33
C VAL A 439 8.88 -10.09 -17.55
N THR A 440 8.93 -10.22 -16.22
CA THR A 440 9.83 -9.41 -15.39
C THR A 440 11.30 -9.77 -15.60
N ILE A 441 11.63 -11.05 -15.90
CA ILE A 441 13.02 -11.51 -16.08
C ILE A 441 13.81 -10.69 -17.13
N PRO A 442 13.37 -10.54 -18.38
CA PRO A 442 14.14 -9.83 -19.40
C PRO A 442 14.34 -8.35 -19.04
N PHE A 443 13.33 -7.69 -18.47
CA PHE A 443 13.48 -6.31 -18.03
C PHE A 443 14.54 -6.19 -16.91
N MET A 444 14.50 -7.08 -15.93
CA MET A 444 15.45 -7.05 -14.83
C MET A 444 16.86 -7.42 -15.26
N ARG A 445 17.03 -8.39 -16.16
CA ARG A 445 18.34 -8.73 -16.75
C ARG A 445 18.94 -7.52 -17.47
N ARG A 446 18.17 -6.82 -18.29
CA ARG A 446 18.62 -5.62 -19.01
C ARG A 446 19.03 -4.52 -18.03
N ILE A 447 18.17 -4.22 -17.05
CA ILE A 447 18.43 -3.15 -16.07
C ILE A 447 19.67 -3.44 -15.22
N LEU A 448 19.79 -4.68 -14.73
CA LEU A 448 20.96 -5.10 -13.94
C LEU A 448 22.25 -5.10 -14.78
N HIS A 449 22.17 -5.31 -16.08
CA HIS A 449 23.32 -5.19 -16.98
C HIS A 449 23.73 -3.71 -17.17
N GLU A 450 22.78 -2.81 -17.34
CA GLU A 450 23.01 -1.37 -17.47
C GLU A 450 23.60 -0.70 -16.20
N LEU A 451 23.44 -1.32 -15.02
CA LEU A 451 24.05 -0.89 -13.77
C LEU A 451 25.52 -1.33 -13.61
N ARG A 452 26.30 -1.32 -14.68
CA ARG A 452 27.74 -1.66 -14.61
C ARG A 452 28.60 -0.50 -14.14
#